data_a30548b5009dcbeae9582ea31e3e47ff
#
_entry.id   a30548b5009dcbeae9582ea31e3e47ff
#
_cell.length_a   1.000
_cell.length_b   1.000
_cell.length_c   1.000
_cell.angle_alpha   90.00
_cell.angle_beta   90.00
_cell.angle_gamma   90.00
#
_symmetry.space_group_name_H-M   'P 1'
#
loop_
_entity.id
_entity.type
_entity.pdbx_description
1 polymer ?
#
loop_
_entity_poly.entity_id
_entity_poly.type
_entity_poly.pdbx_seq_one_letter_code
_entity_poly.pdbx_strand_id
1 'polypeptide(L)'
;MDNYGVIDIGSNSVRLMLIKGNTKQKFVLTTGLAKGSLNGYLQEESVARTIDAIVSHYTHAKNEGVEDIFIFATEAVRSSKNKEEFIQKVKECTGVSLTLIPAEKEAEMGFYGAYTSGNCLVLDIGGASTEIVVGNKDGIQYKKSVPIGIIRIMDNVKAGCDKLEYIHQMIAMYGDIPKADNYFAIGGTAGSLAALNEALEPYDMNITHNYELTLDIVDNWQQRFSKMSVSEIEKLKGIDKKRAEIIEGGTNLLYEIMLMLGISSIRVSENDNLEGFVKVYNPLRR
;
A
#
# COMPACT_ATOMS: atom_id res chain seq x y z
N MET A 1 11.84 -14.88 22.35
CA MET A 1 11.11 -13.63 22.07
C MET A 1 11.32 -13.36 20.59
N ASP A 2 10.29 -12.97 19.89
CA ASP A 2 10.37 -12.70 18.46
C ASP A 2 11.30 -11.51 18.20
N ASN A 3 12.28 -11.70 17.33
CA ASN A 3 13.26 -10.68 16.95
C ASN A 3 13.52 -10.82 15.44
N TYR A 4 12.75 -10.08 14.63
CA TYR A 4 12.84 -10.17 13.17
C TYR A 4 12.46 -8.86 12.49
N GLY A 5 12.88 -8.72 11.24
CA GLY A 5 12.52 -7.62 10.35
C GLY A 5 11.80 -8.13 9.10
N VAL A 6 10.84 -7.36 8.62
CA VAL A 6 10.18 -7.62 7.34
C VAL A 6 10.27 -6.36 6.48
N ILE A 7 10.83 -6.50 5.28
CA ILE A 7 10.91 -5.42 4.29
C ILE A 7 9.93 -5.72 3.16
N ASP A 8 9.00 -4.80 2.93
CA ASP A 8 8.02 -4.83 1.85
C ASP A 8 8.41 -3.85 0.76
N ILE A 9 8.57 -4.33 -0.46
CA ILE A 9 8.89 -3.54 -1.65
C ILE A 9 7.61 -3.36 -2.47
N GLY A 10 6.94 -2.25 -2.20
CA GLY A 10 5.74 -1.84 -2.93
C GLY A 10 6.04 -0.99 -4.17
N SER A 11 4.99 -0.66 -4.91
CA SER A 11 5.07 0.16 -6.14
C SER A 11 5.49 1.60 -5.88
N ASN A 12 5.15 2.15 -4.71
CA ASN A 12 5.45 3.54 -4.35
C ASN A 12 6.47 3.67 -3.22
N SER A 13 6.52 2.72 -2.29
CA SER A 13 7.30 2.83 -1.07
C SER A 13 7.96 1.51 -0.70
N VAL A 14 9.11 1.59 -0.03
CA VAL A 14 9.73 0.48 0.69
C VAL A 14 9.40 0.67 2.17
N ARG A 15 8.88 -0.39 2.80
CA ARG A 15 8.46 -0.37 4.21
C ARG A 15 9.24 -1.40 5.00
N LEU A 16 9.62 -1.04 6.23
CA LEU A 16 10.25 -1.95 7.18
C LEU A 16 9.36 -2.07 8.41
N MET A 17 9.10 -3.30 8.85
CA MET A 17 8.56 -3.60 10.16
C MET A 17 9.62 -4.31 10.98
N LEU A 18 9.92 -3.78 12.18
CA LEU A 18 10.77 -4.41 13.18
C LEU A 18 9.92 -4.93 14.33
N ILE A 19 10.14 -6.18 14.69
CA ILE A 19 9.56 -6.82 15.89
C ILE A 19 10.71 -7.17 16.84
N LYS A 20 10.65 -6.65 18.06
CA LYS A 20 11.61 -6.91 19.13
C LYS A 20 10.83 -7.22 20.41
N GLY A 21 10.64 -8.49 20.71
CA GLY A 21 9.75 -8.92 21.79
C GLY A 21 8.32 -8.40 21.60
N ASN A 22 7.85 -7.53 22.48
CA ASN A 22 6.51 -6.92 22.40
C ASN A 22 6.48 -5.59 21.65
N THR A 23 7.62 -5.12 21.16
CA THR A 23 7.71 -3.83 20.46
C THR A 23 7.60 -4.03 18.96
N LYS A 24 6.73 -3.23 18.32
CA LYS A 24 6.58 -3.15 16.86
C LYS A 24 6.86 -1.73 16.41
N GLN A 25 7.74 -1.59 15.43
CA GLN A 25 8.06 -0.30 14.80
C GLN A 25 7.94 -0.44 13.29
N LYS A 26 7.43 0.61 12.62
CA LYS A 26 7.33 0.68 11.17
C LYS A 26 8.06 1.91 10.64
N PHE A 27 8.74 1.74 9.51
CA PHE A 27 9.47 2.78 8.79
C PHE A 27 9.09 2.74 7.33
N VAL A 28 8.96 3.91 6.71
CA VAL A 28 8.52 4.04 5.30
C VAL A 28 9.48 4.96 4.56
N LEU A 29 9.93 4.52 3.39
CA LEU A 29 10.69 5.34 2.44
C LEU A 29 9.98 5.34 1.09
N THR A 30 9.55 6.51 0.64
CA THR A 30 8.89 6.68 -0.66
C THR A 30 9.93 6.69 -1.77
N THR A 31 9.81 5.76 -2.73
CA THR A 31 10.78 5.56 -3.83
C THR A 31 10.17 5.72 -5.21
N GLY A 32 8.85 5.47 -5.37
CA GLY A 32 8.17 5.54 -6.66
C GLY A 32 8.67 4.49 -7.65
N LEU A 33 8.88 3.25 -7.22
CA LEU A 33 9.44 2.17 -8.05
C LEU A 33 8.67 1.96 -9.36
N ALA A 34 7.33 2.04 -9.33
CA ALA A 34 6.49 1.83 -10.50
C ALA A 34 6.37 3.07 -11.41
N LYS A 35 6.94 4.22 -11.05
CA LYS A 35 6.85 5.46 -11.84
C LYS A 35 7.45 5.27 -13.24
N GLY A 36 6.68 5.60 -14.28
CA GLY A 36 7.13 5.49 -15.67
C GLY A 36 7.25 4.07 -16.20
N SER A 37 6.63 3.07 -15.55
CA SER A 37 6.74 1.66 -15.94
C SER A 37 5.64 1.18 -16.91
N LEU A 38 4.93 2.08 -17.61
CA LEU A 38 3.87 1.72 -18.58
C LEU A 38 4.32 0.76 -19.69
N ASN A 39 5.60 0.78 -20.05
CA ASN A 39 6.19 -0.15 -21.03
C ASN A 39 6.51 -1.53 -20.45
N GLY A 40 6.24 -1.73 -19.15
CA GLY A 40 6.49 -2.97 -18.43
C GLY A 40 7.92 -3.13 -17.91
N TYR A 41 8.76 -2.07 -17.94
CA TYR A 41 10.11 -2.08 -17.37
C TYR A 41 10.19 -1.11 -16.20
N LEU A 42 10.80 -1.54 -15.09
CA LEU A 42 11.21 -0.66 -14.01
C LEU A 42 12.30 0.29 -14.52
N GLN A 43 12.14 1.57 -14.25
CA GLN A 43 13.09 2.59 -14.70
C GLN A 43 14.35 2.58 -13.83
N GLU A 44 15.51 2.75 -14.44
CA GLU A 44 16.81 2.63 -13.77
C GLU A 44 16.95 3.55 -12.55
N GLU A 45 16.53 4.82 -12.67
CA GLU A 45 16.55 5.75 -11.55
C GLU A 45 15.63 5.33 -10.39
N SER A 46 14.45 4.77 -10.69
CA SER A 46 13.52 4.28 -9.68
C SER A 46 14.05 3.02 -9.00
N VAL A 47 14.70 2.14 -9.77
CA VAL A 47 15.42 0.97 -9.24
C VAL A 47 16.53 1.41 -8.29
N ALA A 48 17.39 2.36 -8.70
CA ALA A 48 18.49 2.83 -7.85
C ALA A 48 17.98 3.38 -6.51
N ARG A 49 17.00 4.31 -6.55
CA ARG A 49 16.39 4.85 -5.31
C ARG A 49 15.77 3.76 -4.42
N THR A 50 15.20 2.74 -5.04
CA THR A 50 14.56 1.65 -4.29
C THR A 50 15.60 0.73 -3.66
N ILE A 51 16.68 0.41 -4.34
CA ILE A 51 17.81 -0.34 -3.79
C ILE A 51 18.43 0.42 -2.60
N ASP A 52 18.65 1.72 -2.72
CA ASP A 52 19.17 2.54 -1.62
C ASP A 52 18.25 2.49 -0.39
N ALA A 53 16.93 2.56 -0.60
CA ALA A 53 15.94 2.44 0.48
C ALA A 53 15.95 1.05 1.14
N ILE A 54 16.07 -0.02 0.34
CA ILE A 54 16.18 -1.40 0.84
C ILE A 54 17.44 -1.55 1.69
N VAL A 55 18.59 -1.09 1.19
CA VAL A 55 19.87 -1.15 1.92
C VAL A 55 19.80 -0.34 3.21
N SER A 56 19.18 0.84 3.18
CA SER A 56 18.97 1.67 4.39
C SER A 56 18.15 0.93 5.44
N HIS A 57 17.00 0.34 5.05
CA HIS A 57 16.15 -0.42 5.96
C HIS A 57 16.82 -1.69 6.47
N TYR A 58 17.53 -2.41 5.60
CA TYR A 58 18.30 -3.60 5.98
C TYR A 58 19.39 -3.27 7.00
N THR A 59 20.17 -2.21 6.74
CA THR A 59 21.22 -1.73 7.65
C THR A 59 20.63 -1.28 8.98
N HIS A 60 19.51 -0.55 8.95
CA HIS A 60 18.80 -0.15 10.17
C HIS A 60 18.38 -1.37 11.00
N ALA A 61 17.77 -2.38 10.38
CA ALA A 61 17.38 -3.61 11.07
C ALA A 61 18.58 -4.32 11.69
N LYS A 62 19.72 -4.43 10.97
CA LYS A 62 20.96 -5.02 11.49
C LYS A 62 21.53 -4.24 12.68
N ASN A 63 21.55 -2.92 12.60
CA ASN A 63 22.02 -2.06 13.69
C ASN A 63 21.16 -2.17 14.94
N GLU A 64 19.84 -2.45 14.77
CA GLU A 64 18.93 -2.74 15.87
C GLU A 64 19.07 -4.17 16.44
N GLY A 65 20.04 -4.94 15.94
CA GLY A 65 20.33 -6.30 16.42
C GLY A 65 19.37 -7.37 15.92
N VAL A 66 18.67 -7.11 14.80
CA VAL A 66 17.79 -8.08 14.16
C VAL A 66 18.61 -8.97 13.22
N GLU A 67 18.52 -10.29 13.43
CA GLU A 67 19.23 -11.28 12.60
C GLU A 67 18.37 -11.81 11.45
N ASP A 68 17.12 -12.20 11.75
CA ASP A 68 16.18 -12.73 10.78
C ASP A 68 15.49 -11.58 10.03
N ILE A 69 15.84 -11.36 8.76
CA ILE A 69 15.25 -10.33 7.90
C ILE A 69 14.63 -11.00 6.69
N PHE A 70 13.36 -10.72 6.44
CA PHE A 70 12.61 -11.20 5.29
C PHE A 70 12.33 -10.04 4.34
N ILE A 71 12.49 -10.28 3.03
CA ILE A 71 12.26 -9.27 2.00
C ILE A 71 11.26 -9.84 1.01
N PHE A 72 10.19 -9.10 0.76
CA PHE A 72 9.24 -9.45 -0.28
C PHE A 72 8.90 -8.27 -1.20
N ALA A 73 8.42 -8.58 -2.39
CA ALA A 73 7.95 -7.60 -3.35
C ALA A 73 6.63 -8.03 -3.98
N THR A 74 5.86 -7.03 -4.43
CA THR A 74 4.51 -7.20 -4.93
C THR A 74 4.37 -6.76 -6.40
N GLU A 75 3.26 -6.19 -6.81
CA GLU A 75 2.85 -5.98 -8.20
C GLU A 75 3.90 -5.30 -9.08
N ALA A 76 4.57 -4.22 -8.61
CA ALA A 76 5.51 -3.49 -9.46
C ALA A 76 6.67 -4.35 -9.94
N VAL A 77 7.23 -5.17 -9.04
CA VAL A 77 8.32 -6.11 -9.39
C VAL A 77 7.77 -7.32 -10.12
N ARG A 78 6.68 -7.89 -9.63
CA ARG A 78 6.05 -9.10 -10.17
C ARG A 78 5.70 -8.95 -11.65
N SER A 79 5.12 -7.81 -12.05
CA SER A 79 4.70 -7.55 -13.44
C SER A 79 5.82 -7.03 -14.35
N SER A 80 6.99 -6.69 -13.80
CA SER A 80 8.05 -6.09 -14.60
C SER A 80 8.82 -7.11 -15.44
N LYS A 81 9.23 -6.69 -16.64
CA LYS A 81 10.01 -7.51 -17.57
C LYS A 81 11.47 -7.68 -17.13
N ASN A 82 12.00 -6.73 -16.35
CA ASN A 82 13.38 -6.75 -15.82
C ASN A 82 13.42 -7.12 -14.33
N LYS A 83 12.43 -7.88 -13.85
CA LYS A 83 12.34 -8.30 -12.44
C LYS A 83 13.53 -9.13 -11.96
N GLU A 84 14.07 -9.99 -12.82
CA GLU A 84 15.19 -10.87 -12.45
C GLU A 84 16.45 -10.05 -12.11
N GLU A 85 16.72 -8.97 -12.87
CA GLU A 85 17.81 -8.04 -12.58
C GLU A 85 17.62 -7.33 -11.24
N PHE A 86 16.36 -6.90 -10.95
CA PHE A 86 16.03 -6.29 -9.69
C PHE A 86 16.20 -7.24 -8.51
N ILE A 87 15.71 -8.49 -8.62
CA ILE A 87 15.84 -9.54 -7.60
C ILE A 87 17.31 -9.81 -7.31
N GLN A 88 18.12 -9.92 -8.35
CA GLN A 88 19.55 -10.18 -8.23
C GLN A 88 20.26 -9.03 -7.51
N LYS A 89 19.96 -7.77 -7.86
CA LYS A 89 20.51 -6.58 -7.18
C LYS A 89 20.18 -6.57 -5.69
N VAL A 90 18.92 -6.87 -5.31
CA VAL A 90 18.52 -6.96 -3.89
C VAL A 90 19.35 -8.01 -3.15
N LYS A 91 19.51 -9.20 -3.74
CA LYS A 91 20.31 -10.28 -3.15
C LYS A 91 21.79 -9.89 -3.00
N GLU A 92 22.36 -9.24 -3.99
CA GLU A 92 23.76 -8.79 -3.95
C GLU A 92 24.01 -7.74 -2.86
N CYS A 93 23.07 -6.81 -2.66
CA CYS A 93 23.21 -5.72 -1.69
C CYS A 93 22.90 -6.14 -0.24
N THR A 94 22.05 -7.15 -0.04
CA THR A 94 21.58 -7.54 1.31
C THR A 94 21.98 -8.94 1.74
N GLY A 95 22.35 -9.81 0.81
CA GLY A 95 22.52 -11.25 1.04
C GLY A 95 21.21 -12.02 1.23
N VAL A 96 20.06 -11.33 1.27
CA VAL A 96 18.73 -11.92 1.51
C VAL A 96 18.03 -12.19 0.19
N SER A 97 17.41 -13.37 0.06
CA SER A 97 16.60 -13.70 -1.11
C SER A 97 15.26 -12.98 -1.04
N LEU A 98 14.89 -12.29 -2.13
CA LEU A 98 13.60 -11.63 -2.26
C LEU A 98 12.51 -12.65 -2.61
N THR A 99 11.39 -12.61 -1.89
CA THR A 99 10.19 -13.40 -2.17
C THR A 99 9.22 -12.58 -3.02
N LEU A 100 8.91 -13.03 -4.24
CA LEU A 100 7.84 -12.42 -5.03
C LEU A 100 6.48 -12.96 -4.55
N ILE A 101 5.60 -12.04 -4.14
CA ILE A 101 4.27 -12.39 -3.65
C ILE A 101 3.29 -12.46 -4.82
N PRO A 102 2.61 -13.61 -5.06
CA PRO A 102 1.51 -13.67 -6.02
C PRO A 102 0.36 -12.75 -5.62
N ALA A 103 -0.37 -12.18 -6.61
CA ALA A 103 -1.46 -11.23 -6.37
C ALA A 103 -2.52 -11.77 -5.39
N GLU A 104 -2.86 -13.05 -5.53
CA GLU A 104 -3.82 -13.70 -4.61
C GLU A 104 -3.30 -13.77 -3.16
N LYS A 105 -1.98 -13.96 -2.98
CA LYS A 105 -1.36 -13.98 -1.66
C LYS A 105 -1.18 -12.57 -1.08
N GLU A 106 -0.93 -11.58 -1.91
CA GLU A 106 -0.91 -10.18 -1.53
C GLU A 106 -2.26 -9.76 -0.95
N ALA A 107 -3.37 -10.10 -1.63
CA ALA A 107 -4.72 -9.88 -1.15
C ALA A 107 -5.00 -10.60 0.19
N GLU A 108 -4.57 -11.87 0.33
CA GLU A 108 -4.68 -12.61 1.60
C GLU A 108 -3.89 -11.93 2.73
N MET A 109 -2.67 -11.49 2.44
CA MET A 109 -1.82 -10.78 3.42
C MET A 109 -2.48 -9.49 3.90
N GLY A 110 -2.98 -8.66 2.98
CA GLY A 110 -3.71 -7.43 3.33
C GLY A 110 -4.90 -7.73 4.23
N PHE A 111 -5.70 -8.73 3.87
CA PHE A 111 -6.85 -9.14 4.66
C PHE A 111 -6.45 -9.60 6.06
N TYR A 112 -5.58 -10.60 6.18
CA TYR A 112 -5.19 -11.12 7.50
C TYR A 112 -4.38 -10.11 8.31
N GLY A 113 -3.69 -9.18 7.67
CA GLY A 113 -3.04 -8.05 8.34
C GLY A 113 -4.04 -7.18 9.10
N ALA A 114 -5.08 -6.73 8.40
CA ALA A 114 -6.08 -5.77 8.89
C ALA A 114 -7.27 -6.42 9.62
N TYR A 115 -7.55 -7.71 9.37
CA TYR A 115 -8.72 -8.40 9.95
C TYR A 115 -8.74 -8.37 11.47
N THR A 116 -9.87 -8.00 12.03
CA THR A 116 -10.13 -7.96 13.48
C THR A 116 -11.18 -8.99 13.92
N SER A 117 -12.44 -8.83 13.46
CA SER A 117 -13.55 -9.72 13.82
C SER A 117 -14.76 -9.50 12.90
N GLY A 118 -15.67 -10.46 12.87
CA GLY A 118 -16.90 -10.39 12.10
C GLY A 118 -16.69 -10.62 10.60
N ASN A 119 -17.65 -10.18 9.78
CA ASN A 119 -17.51 -10.20 8.33
C ASN A 119 -16.90 -8.86 7.87
N CYS A 120 -15.70 -8.91 7.34
CA CYS A 120 -14.92 -7.72 6.99
C CYS A 120 -14.65 -7.65 5.50
N LEU A 121 -14.69 -6.42 4.96
CA LEU A 121 -14.06 -6.07 3.70
C LEU A 121 -12.77 -5.31 4.00
N VAL A 122 -11.68 -5.73 3.38
CA VAL A 122 -10.40 -5.00 3.39
C VAL A 122 -10.10 -4.52 1.98
N LEU A 123 -9.90 -3.21 1.84
CA LEU A 123 -9.50 -2.51 0.62
C LEU A 123 -8.04 -2.09 0.76
N ASP A 124 -7.18 -2.57 -0.13
CA ASP A 124 -5.78 -2.14 -0.25
C ASP A 124 -5.58 -1.31 -1.53
N ILE A 125 -5.38 -0.01 -1.40
CA ILE A 125 -5.05 0.86 -2.53
C ILE A 125 -3.54 1.01 -2.62
N GLY A 126 -2.94 0.20 -3.49
CA GLY A 126 -1.52 0.23 -3.77
C GLY A 126 -1.12 1.22 -4.87
N GLY A 127 0.16 1.20 -5.23
CA GLY A 127 0.69 2.05 -6.31
C GLY A 127 0.33 1.55 -7.70
N ALA A 128 0.34 0.23 -7.92
CA ALA A 128 0.11 -0.39 -9.22
C ALA A 128 -1.13 -1.29 -9.27
N SER A 129 -1.63 -1.75 -8.15
CA SER A 129 -2.85 -2.57 -8.04
C SER A 129 -3.70 -2.12 -6.86
N THR A 130 -4.94 -2.60 -6.84
CA THR A 130 -5.86 -2.43 -5.72
C THR A 130 -6.55 -3.75 -5.47
N GLU A 131 -6.57 -4.18 -4.22
CA GLU A 131 -7.13 -5.43 -3.76
C GLU A 131 -8.41 -5.19 -2.96
N ILE A 132 -9.46 -5.99 -3.23
CA ILE A 132 -10.64 -6.09 -2.39
C ILE A 132 -10.78 -7.54 -1.92
N VAL A 133 -10.85 -7.70 -0.60
CA VAL A 133 -11.02 -9.01 0.04
C VAL A 133 -12.15 -8.95 1.03
N VAL A 134 -13.07 -9.91 0.95
CA VAL A 134 -14.17 -10.09 1.92
C VAL A 134 -14.00 -11.45 2.60
N GLY A 135 -14.11 -11.47 3.91
CA GLY A 135 -13.98 -12.71 4.68
C GLY A 135 -14.30 -12.51 6.16
N ASN A 136 -14.20 -13.60 6.89
CA ASN A 136 -14.43 -13.66 8.32
C ASN A 136 -13.48 -14.68 8.99
N LYS A 137 -13.75 -15.07 10.24
CA LYS A 137 -12.95 -16.06 10.98
C LYS A 137 -12.85 -17.43 10.30
N ASP A 138 -13.81 -17.79 9.45
CA ASP A 138 -13.90 -19.10 8.77
C ASP A 138 -13.14 -19.08 7.43
N GLY A 139 -12.71 -17.90 6.98
CA GLY A 139 -11.88 -17.72 5.79
C GLY A 139 -12.33 -16.60 4.87
N ILE A 140 -11.65 -16.53 3.72
CA ILE A 140 -11.91 -15.56 2.66
C ILE A 140 -13.04 -16.08 1.77
N GLN A 141 -14.06 -15.25 1.56
CA GLN A 141 -15.24 -15.52 0.72
C GLN A 141 -15.08 -14.92 -0.69
N TYR A 142 -14.39 -13.79 -0.78
CA TYR A 142 -14.13 -13.07 -2.02
C TYR A 142 -12.75 -12.45 -1.96
N LYS A 143 -11.98 -12.56 -3.03
CA LYS A 143 -10.72 -11.82 -3.20
C LYS A 143 -10.51 -11.49 -4.67
N LYS A 144 -10.12 -10.26 -4.94
CA LYS A 144 -9.75 -9.82 -6.28
C LYS A 144 -8.74 -8.69 -6.22
N SER A 145 -7.70 -8.83 -7.04
CA SER A 145 -6.74 -7.77 -7.33
C SER A 145 -7.03 -7.25 -8.74
N VAL A 146 -7.13 -5.94 -8.86
CA VAL A 146 -7.30 -5.25 -10.15
C VAL A 146 -6.06 -4.40 -10.40
N PRO A 147 -5.50 -4.39 -11.63
CA PRO A 147 -4.28 -3.64 -11.93
C PRO A 147 -4.56 -2.13 -12.09
N ILE A 148 -5.18 -1.54 -11.06
CA ILE A 148 -5.38 -0.10 -10.89
C ILE A 148 -4.76 0.31 -9.55
N GLY A 149 -3.87 1.30 -9.57
CA GLY A 149 -3.25 1.89 -8.39
C GLY A 149 -2.89 3.34 -8.65
N ILE A 150 -2.51 4.04 -7.62
CA ILE A 150 -2.32 5.50 -7.65
C ILE A 150 -1.26 5.94 -8.69
N ILE A 151 -0.19 5.17 -8.88
CA ILE A 151 0.85 5.47 -9.88
C ILE A 151 0.34 5.16 -11.28
N ARG A 152 -0.39 4.05 -11.47
CA ARG A 152 -0.98 3.72 -12.77
C ARG A 152 -2.03 4.74 -13.21
N ILE A 153 -2.85 5.26 -12.28
CA ILE A 153 -3.77 6.36 -12.59
C ILE A 153 -3.00 7.57 -13.09
N MET A 154 -1.97 8.00 -12.35
CA MET A 154 -1.15 9.15 -12.73
C MET A 154 -0.50 8.96 -14.11
N ASP A 155 0.09 7.80 -14.37
CA ASP A 155 0.79 7.51 -15.64
C ASP A 155 -0.20 7.46 -16.83
N ASN A 156 -1.40 6.89 -16.65
CA ASN A 156 -2.43 6.85 -17.69
C ASN A 156 -3.00 8.25 -17.98
N VAL A 157 -3.21 9.07 -16.95
CA VAL A 157 -3.63 10.48 -17.13
C VAL A 157 -2.55 11.28 -17.86
N LYS A 158 -1.27 11.10 -17.55
CA LYS A 158 -0.15 11.71 -18.29
C LYS A 158 -0.08 11.24 -19.75
N ALA A 159 -0.55 10.02 -20.03
CA ALA A 159 -0.66 9.47 -21.38
C ALA A 159 -1.93 9.94 -22.14
N GLY A 160 -2.77 10.78 -21.53
CA GLY A 160 -3.95 11.39 -22.14
C GLY A 160 -5.28 10.68 -21.88
N CYS A 161 -5.33 9.69 -20.98
CA CYS A 161 -6.58 9.05 -20.58
C CYS A 161 -7.40 9.98 -19.67
N ASP A 162 -8.74 9.96 -19.83
CA ASP A 162 -9.63 10.56 -18.83
C ASP A 162 -9.54 9.78 -17.51
N LYS A 163 -9.32 10.49 -16.41
CA LYS A 163 -9.08 9.88 -15.10
C LYS A 163 -10.27 9.10 -14.59
N LEU A 164 -11.46 9.67 -14.63
CA LEU A 164 -12.67 9.04 -14.09
C LEU A 164 -13.12 7.87 -14.96
N GLU A 165 -13.08 8.04 -16.28
CA GLU A 165 -13.37 6.94 -17.20
C GLU A 165 -12.44 5.76 -16.98
N TYR A 166 -11.13 6.00 -16.84
CA TYR A 166 -10.16 4.94 -16.52
C TYR A 166 -10.47 4.25 -15.20
N ILE A 167 -10.74 5.02 -14.14
CA ILE A 167 -11.10 4.45 -12.83
C ILE A 167 -12.35 3.58 -12.96
N HIS A 168 -13.43 4.08 -13.58
CA HIS A 168 -14.68 3.33 -13.71
C HIS A 168 -14.53 2.04 -14.52
N GLN A 169 -13.78 2.07 -15.62
CA GLN A 169 -13.47 0.87 -16.40
C GLN A 169 -12.77 -0.20 -15.56
N MET A 170 -11.80 0.22 -14.75
CA MET A 170 -11.01 -0.70 -13.95
C MET A 170 -11.76 -1.23 -12.74
N ILE A 171 -12.49 -0.40 -11.98
CA ILE A 171 -13.25 -0.87 -10.81
C ILE A 171 -14.43 -1.78 -11.21
N ALA A 172 -14.99 -1.62 -12.41
CA ALA A 172 -16.01 -2.54 -12.94
C ALA A 172 -15.50 -4.00 -13.03
N MET A 173 -14.19 -4.20 -13.11
CA MET A 173 -13.59 -5.53 -13.12
C MET A 173 -13.83 -6.30 -11.81
N TYR A 174 -14.13 -5.64 -10.67
CA TYR A 174 -14.40 -6.35 -9.41
C TYR A 174 -15.63 -7.24 -9.53
N GLY A 175 -16.65 -6.86 -10.32
CA GLY A 175 -17.91 -7.61 -10.43
C GLY A 175 -18.70 -7.55 -9.11
N ASP A 176 -19.41 -8.63 -8.80
CA ASP A 176 -20.25 -8.71 -7.61
C ASP A 176 -19.40 -8.95 -6.35
N ILE A 177 -19.39 -7.97 -5.46
CA ILE A 177 -18.66 -8.02 -4.19
C ILE A 177 -19.65 -8.34 -3.06
N PRO A 178 -19.41 -9.40 -2.25
CA PRO A 178 -20.24 -9.70 -1.09
C PRO A 178 -20.28 -8.54 -0.09
N LYS A 179 -21.44 -8.31 0.54
CA LYS A 179 -21.55 -7.31 1.60
C LYS A 179 -20.75 -7.73 2.84
N ALA A 180 -20.19 -6.74 3.52
CA ALA A 180 -19.52 -6.90 4.79
C ALA A 180 -20.19 -6.04 5.87
N ASP A 181 -19.91 -6.36 7.13
CA ASP A 181 -20.39 -5.56 8.28
C ASP A 181 -19.36 -4.47 8.67
N ASN A 182 -18.09 -4.74 8.38
CA ASN A 182 -16.98 -3.86 8.69
C ASN A 182 -16.12 -3.64 7.45
N TYR A 183 -15.72 -2.38 7.23
CA TYR A 183 -14.93 -1.96 6.08
C TYR A 183 -13.63 -1.35 6.56
N PHE A 184 -12.50 -1.85 6.06
CA PHE A 184 -11.18 -1.36 6.37
C PHE A 184 -10.42 -0.98 5.11
N ALA A 185 -9.73 0.15 5.14
CA ALA A 185 -8.78 0.56 4.12
C ALA A 185 -7.36 0.50 4.68
N ILE A 186 -6.47 -0.16 3.95
CA ILE A 186 -5.04 -0.20 4.21
C ILE A 186 -4.27 0.56 3.12
N GLY A 187 -3.01 0.79 3.37
CA GLY A 187 -2.14 1.50 2.44
C GLY A 187 -2.12 3.01 2.63
N GLY A 188 -1.22 3.63 1.90
CA GLY A 188 -0.85 5.01 2.19
C GLY A 188 -1.89 6.07 1.83
N THR A 189 -2.87 5.78 0.98
CA THR A 189 -3.93 6.75 0.63
C THR A 189 -4.82 7.01 1.84
N ALA A 190 -5.35 5.93 2.44
CA ALA A 190 -6.25 6.05 3.58
C ALA A 190 -5.54 6.69 4.80
N GLY A 191 -4.32 6.24 5.12
CA GLY A 191 -3.54 6.83 6.21
C GLY A 191 -3.21 8.31 5.98
N SER A 192 -2.87 8.70 4.74
CA SER A 192 -2.62 10.11 4.41
C SER A 192 -3.87 10.98 4.54
N LEU A 193 -5.04 10.49 4.12
CA LEU A 193 -6.31 11.23 4.27
C LEU A 193 -6.68 11.43 5.74
N ALA A 194 -6.50 10.41 6.58
CA ALA A 194 -6.70 10.53 8.02
C ALA A 194 -5.75 11.57 8.62
N ALA A 195 -4.46 11.50 8.29
CA ALA A 195 -3.46 12.42 8.78
C ALA A 195 -3.70 13.87 8.31
N LEU A 196 -4.12 14.07 7.07
CA LEU A 196 -4.50 15.36 6.51
C LEU A 196 -5.73 15.94 7.22
N ASN A 197 -6.73 15.11 7.49
CA ASN A 197 -7.97 15.57 8.15
C ASN A 197 -7.71 16.00 9.59
N GLU A 198 -6.79 15.34 10.28
CA GLU A 198 -6.34 15.66 11.65
C GLU A 198 -5.14 16.64 11.68
N ALA A 199 -4.63 17.07 10.52
CA ALA A 199 -3.46 17.95 10.39
C ALA A 199 -2.25 17.46 11.20
N LEU A 200 -1.99 16.14 11.17
CA LEU A 200 -0.94 15.49 11.98
C LEU A 200 0.48 15.85 11.49
N GLU A 201 1.29 16.37 12.38
CA GLU A 201 2.70 16.65 12.12
C GLU A 201 3.47 16.49 13.45
N PRO A 202 4.25 15.41 13.64
CA PRO A 202 4.50 14.30 12.70
C PRO A 202 3.31 13.36 12.53
N TYR A 203 3.41 12.45 11.54
CA TYR A 203 2.45 11.34 11.35
C TYR A 203 2.42 10.44 12.59
N ASP A 204 1.22 10.12 13.07
CA ASP A 204 1.03 9.24 14.22
C ASP A 204 0.05 8.10 13.89
N MET A 205 0.58 6.87 13.81
CA MET A 205 -0.20 5.67 13.53
C MET A 205 -1.23 5.33 14.62
N ASN A 206 -1.05 5.82 15.85
CA ASN A 206 -2.04 5.58 16.92
C ASN A 206 -3.30 6.43 16.71
N ILE A 207 -3.18 7.57 16.04
CA ILE A 207 -4.31 8.45 15.70
C ILE A 207 -4.97 7.97 14.41
N THR A 208 -4.18 7.57 13.40
CA THR A 208 -4.72 7.14 12.11
C THR A 208 -5.31 5.73 12.14
N HIS A 209 -4.84 4.83 13.02
CA HIS A 209 -5.40 3.49 13.16
C HIS A 209 -6.83 3.52 13.71
N ASN A 210 -7.75 2.87 13.00
CA ASN A 210 -9.20 2.90 13.26
C ASN A 210 -9.86 4.28 13.02
N TYR A 211 -9.15 5.24 12.42
CA TYR A 211 -9.76 6.49 11.99
C TYR A 211 -10.88 6.22 10.99
N GLU A 212 -12.05 6.81 11.22
CA GLU A 212 -13.21 6.67 10.35
C GLU A 212 -13.17 7.72 9.23
N LEU A 213 -12.86 7.29 8.01
CA LEU A 213 -13.00 8.11 6.82
C LEU A 213 -14.44 7.98 6.31
N THR A 214 -15.24 9.03 6.51
CA THR A 214 -16.59 9.10 5.92
C THR A 214 -16.51 9.47 4.45
N LEU A 215 -17.55 9.12 3.69
CA LEU A 215 -17.64 9.50 2.28
C LEU A 215 -17.54 11.03 2.11
N ASP A 216 -18.14 11.81 3.02
CA ASP A 216 -18.06 13.28 3.02
C ASP A 216 -16.65 13.80 3.24
N ILE A 217 -15.85 13.16 4.12
CA ILE A 217 -14.43 13.52 4.31
C ILE A 217 -13.65 13.28 3.01
N VAL A 218 -13.85 12.11 2.39
CA VAL A 218 -13.14 11.75 1.15
C VAL A 218 -13.55 12.66 0.01
N ASP A 219 -14.85 12.97 -0.14
CA ASP A 219 -15.36 13.90 -1.16
C ASP A 219 -14.81 15.31 -0.95
N ASN A 220 -14.80 15.83 0.28
CA ASN A 220 -14.23 17.15 0.58
C ASN A 220 -12.75 17.22 0.17
N TRP A 221 -11.94 16.20 0.47
CA TRP A 221 -10.54 16.17 0.06
C TRP A 221 -10.38 16.06 -1.46
N GLN A 222 -11.20 15.24 -2.14
CA GLN A 222 -11.23 15.14 -3.60
C GLN A 222 -11.47 16.53 -4.24
N GLN A 223 -12.51 17.24 -3.78
CA GLN A 223 -12.84 18.59 -4.28
C GLN A 223 -11.75 19.62 -3.98
N ARG A 224 -11.07 19.51 -2.85
CA ARG A 224 -9.94 20.39 -2.51
C ARG A 224 -8.73 20.12 -3.41
N PHE A 225 -8.33 18.86 -3.55
CA PHE A 225 -7.17 18.50 -4.37
C PHE A 225 -7.37 18.87 -5.84
N SER A 226 -8.58 18.77 -6.39
CA SER A 226 -8.87 19.16 -7.78
C SER A 226 -8.60 20.64 -8.08
N LYS A 227 -8.50 21.48 -7.05
CA LYS A 227 -8.26 22.94 -7.15
C LYS A 227 -6.86 23.35 -6.71
N MET A 228 -6.05 22.40 -6.25
CA MET A 228 -4.71 22.67 -5.70
C MET A 228 -3.62 22.18 -6.65
N SER A 229 -2.56 22.95 -6.75
CA SER A 229 -1.31 22.48 -7.35
C SER A 229 -0.58 21.53 -6.41
N VAL A 230 0.32 20.69 -6.95
CA VAL A 230 1.18 19.79 -6.15
C VAL A 230 1.94 20.57 -5.09
N SER A 231 2.48 21.76 -5.42
CA SER A 231 3.21 22.61 -4.48
C SER A 231 2.35 23.19 -3.35
N GLU A 232 1.04 23.31 -3.53
CA GLU A 232 0.11 23.68 -2.48
C GLU A 232 -0.22 22.48 -1.58
N ILE A 233 -0.40 21.29 -2.18
CA ILE A 233 -0.62 20.04 -1.44
C ILE A 233 0.60 19.73 -0.54
N GLU A 234 1.84 19.91 -1.03
CA GLU A 234 3.08 19.70 -0.25
C GLU A 234 3.17 20.55 1.04
N LYS A 235 2.40 21.64 1.12
CA LYS A 235 2.39 22.53 2.29
C LYS A 235 1.33 22.16 3.32
N LEU A 236 0.47 21.21 3.01
CA LEU A 236 -0.55 20.76 3.95
C LEU A 236 0.11 19.98 5.09
N LYS A 237 -0.38 20.21 6.32
CA LYS A 237 -0.01 19.37 7.46
C LYS A 237 -0.66 18.00 7.30
N GLY A 238 0.08 16.96 7.63
CA GLY A 238 -0.40 15.59 7.54
C GLY A 238 -0.04 14.86 6.24
N ILE A 239 0.57 15.54 5.25
CA ILE A 239 1.03 14.91 4.01
C ILE A 239 2.55 14.67 4.00
N ASP A 240 2.98 13.47 3.63
CA ASP A 240 4.34 13.29 3.13
C ASP A 240 4.47 13.98 1.77
N LYS A 241 5.38 14.95 1.64
CA LYS A 241 5.60 15.73 0.41
C LYS A 241 5.76 14.86 -0.83
N LYS A 242 6.40 13.70 -0.70
CA LYS A 242 6.58 12.74 -1.80
C LYS A 242 5.27 12.08 -2.26
N ARG A 243 4.19 12.23 -1.50
CA ARG A 243 2.84 11.75 -1.85
C ARG A 243 1.97 12.82 -2.49
N ALA A 244 2.37 14.09 -2.43
CA ALA A 244 1.56 15.22 -2.93
C ALA A 244 1.17 15.05 -4.41
N GLU A 245 2.05 14.49 -5.24
CA GLU A 245 1.79 14.25 -6.66
C GLU A 245 0.73 13.16 -6.91
N ILE A 246 0.56 12.21 -5.98
CA ILE A 246 -0.24 11.01 -6.21
C ILE A 246 -1.51 10.95 -5.36
N ILE A 247 -1.62 11.80 -4.31
CA ILE A 247 -2.71 11.69 -3.33
C ILE A 247 -4.09 11.96 -3.96
N GLU A 248 -4.19 12.88 -4.91
CA GLU A 248 -5.43 13.18 -5.62
C GLU A 248 -5.98 11.94 -6.33
N GLY A 249 -5.13 11.25 -7.10
CA GLY A 249 -5.53 10.02 -7.80
C GLY A 249 -5.99 8.90 -6.85
N GLY A 250 -5.28 8.76 -5.72
CA GLY A 250 -5.65 7.80 -4.67
C GLY A 250 -6.98 8.15 -3.99
N THR A 251 -7.23 9.44 -3.74
CA THR A 251 -8.49 9.94 -3.15
C THR A 251 -9.66 9.70 -4.09
N ASN A 252 -9.50 9.99 -5.39
CA ASN A 252 -10.53 9.72 -6.39
C ASN A 252 -10.85 8.22 -6.47
N LEU A 253 -9.84 7.36 -6.47
CA LEU A 253 -10.03 5.92 -6.50
C LEU A 253 -10.77 5.41 -5.26
N LEU A 254 -10.39 5.89 -4.07
CA LEU A 254 -11.08 5.54 -2.82
C LEU A 254 -12.54 5.99 -2.86
N TYR A 255 -12.82 7.22 -3.29
CA TYR A 255 -14.16 7.77 -3.42
C TYR A 255 -15.05 6.92 -4.33
N GLU A 256 -14.58 6.61 -5.54
CA GLU A 256 -15.33 5.83 -6.52
C GLU A 256 -15.58 4.38 -6.04
N ILE A 257 -14.61 3.77 -5.35
CA ILE A 257 -14.80 2.44 -4.74
C ILE A 257 -15.83 2.51 -3.61
N MET A 258 -15.82 3.53 -2.75
CA MET A 258 -16.83 3.68 -1.69
C MET A 258 -18.23 3.85 -2.28
N LEU A 259 -18.38 4.62 -3.37
CA LEU A 259 -19.65 4.75 -4.10
C LEU A 259 -20.09 3.41 -4.70
N MET A 260 -19.19 2.69 -5.38
CA MET A 260 -19.46 1.37 -5.96
C MET A 260 -19.93 0.37 -4.90
N LEU A 261 -19.31 0.37 -3.71
CA LEU A 261 -19.67 -0.49 -2.59
C LEU A 261 -20.96 -0.04 -1.88
N GLY A 262 -21.42 1.20 -2.11
CA GLY A 262 -22.58 1.80 -1.41
C GLY A 262 -22.35 2.00 0.08
N ILE A 263 -21.12 2.34 0.48
CA ILE A 263 -20.74 2.52 1.89
C ILE A 263 -20.53 4.00 2.22
N SER A 264 -20.95 4.38 3.42
CA SER A 264 -20.83 5.76 3.92
C SER A 264 -19.54 6.03 4.68
N SER A 265 -18.84 4.99 5.13
CA SER A 265 -17.56 5.12 5.82
C SER A 265 -16.68 3.88 5.68
N ILE A 266 -15.38 4.07 5.87
CA ILE A 266 -14.36 3.02 5.89
C ILE A 266 -13.32 3.37 6.97
N ARG A 267 -12.86 2.36 7.74
CA ARG A 267 -11.85 2.57 8.78
C ARG A 267 -10.45 2.37 8.25
N VAL A 268 -9.54 3.25 8.63
CA VAL A 268 -8.11 3.10 8.32
C VAL A 268 -7.50 2.00 9.17
N SER A 269 -6.74 1.09 8.57
CA SER A 269 -5.92 0.14 9.32
C SER A 269 -4.44 0.39 9.05
N GLU A 270 -3.67 0.57 10.12
CA GLU A 270 -2.20 0.62 10.08
C GLU A 270 -1.57 -0.79 10.08
N ASN A 271 -2.36 -1.83 10.37
CA ASN A 271 -1.96 -3.20 10.15
C ASN A 271 -2.30 -3.59 8.70
N ASP A 272 -1.31 -4.16 8.00
CA ASP A 272 -1.36 -4.32 6.54
C ASP A 272 -0.58 -5.57 6.06
N ASN A 273 -0.07 -5.53 4.85
CA ASN A 273 0.70 -6.62 4.24
C ASN A 273 1.94 -7.04 5.05
N LEU A 274 2.52 -6.16 5.86
CA LEU A 274 3.67 -6.51 6.72
C LEU A 274 3.25 -7.51 7.79
N GLU A 275 2.18 -7.24 8.54
CA GLU A 275 1.61 -8.17 9.52
C GLU A 275 1.04 -9.41 8.82
N GLY A 276 0.39 -9.21 7.68
CA GLY A 276 -0.16 -10.30 6.87
C GLY A 276 0.90 -11.26 6.37
N PHE A 277 2.07 -10.79 5.97
CA PHE A 277 3.18 -11.65 5.56
C PHE A 277 3.55 -12.65 6.65
N VAL A 278 3.70 -12.18 7.88
CA VAL A 278 4.04 -13.04 9.00
C VAL A 278 2.94 -14.07 9.27
N LYS A 279 1.66 -13.67 9.18
CA LYS A 279 0.52 -14.56 9.41
C LYS A 279 0.36 -15.63 8.30
N VAL A 280 0.56 -15.25 7.03
CA VAL A 280 0.33 -16.12 5.88
C VAL A 280 1.53 -17.03 5.60
N TYR A 281 2.74 -16.50 5.63
CA TYR A 281 3.96 -17.23 5.30
C TYR A 281 4.61 -17.90 6.50
N ASN A 282 4.31 -17.42 7.71
CA ASN A 282 4.87 -17.94 8.96
C ASN A 282 6.39 -18.18 8.89
N PRO A 283 7.18 -17.17 8.47
CA PRO A 283 8.59 -17.36 8.08
C PRO A 283 9.50 -17.76 9.26
N LEU A 284 8.99 -17.65 10.49
CA LEU A 284 9.72 -18.00 11.72
C LEU A 284 9.56 -19.47 12.13
N ARG A 285 8.64 -20.22 11.53
CA ARG A 285 8.58 -21.67 11.73
C ARG A 285 9.68 -22.32 10.88
N ARG A 286 10.78 -22.60 11.51
CA ARG A 286 11.83 -23.48 10.98
C ARG A 286 11.47 -24.96 11.21
#